data_8b13a1fbf5d1eb97e84d515c6273e850
#
_entry.id   8b13a1fbf5d1eb97e84d515c6273e850
#
_cell.length_a   1.000
_cell.length_b   1.000
_cell.length_c   1.000
_cell.angle_alpha   90.00
_cell.angle_beta   90.00
_cell.angle_gamma   90.00
#
_symmetry.space_group_name_H-M   'P 1'
#
loop_
_entity.id
_entity.type
_entity.pdbx_description
1 polymer ?
#
loop_
_entity_poly.entity_id
_entity_poly.type
_entity_poly.pdbx_seq_one_letter_code
_entity_poly.pdbx_strand_id
1 'polypeptide(L)'
;LQGGTDINGDGYNSNDLLWVAANQNDIVLRGTTWAEYDAWANSLGLKRGEIQKRNSLRARWNRSLDFHYDLELPIKVVRTQLSFDVLNLINLIDSDKGLIQYVANQTFTPLAYRGIDAATGKPIYEPNFSGALKGDRQYSANDLRSRWQLKFGLRFSF
;
A
#
# COMPACT_ATOMS: atom_id res chain seq x y z
N LEU A 1 -9.62 3.38 5.85
CA LEU A 1 -10.30 2.10 6.07
C LEU A 1 -11.79 2.35 6.23
N GLN A 2 -12.60 1.58 5.52
CA GLN A 2 -14.06 1.59 5.63
C GLN A 2 -14.56 0.34 6.36
N GLY A 3 -15.72 0.47 7.02
CA GLY A 3 -16.37 -0.62 7.71
C GLY A 3 -17.10 -1.61 6.81
N GLY A 4 -17.34 -1.25 5.55
CA GLY A 4 -17.88 -2.14 4.51
C GLY A 4 -19.39 -2.36 4.53
N THR A 5 -20.08 -1.84 5.53
CA THR A 5 -21.55 -1.89 5.67
C THR A 5 -21.99 -0.72 6.53
N ASP A 6 -23.28 -0.44 6.52
CA ASP A 6 -23.88 0.57 7.38
C ASP A 6 -23.76 0.15 8.85
N ILE A 7 -22.74 0.68 9.54
CA ILE A 7 -22.46 0.36 10.95
C ILE A 7 -23.28 1.25 11.89
N ASN A 8 -23.54 2.49 11.45
CA ASN A 8 -24.22 3.49 12.25
C ASN A 8 -25.74 3.53 12.01
N GLY A 9 -26.26 2.80 11.01
CA GLY A 9 -27.67 2.72 10.70
C GLY A 9 -28.26 3.94 9.98
N ASP A 10 -27.42 4.74 9.30
CA ASP A 10 -27.85 5.95 8.58
C ASP A 10 -28.31 5.68 7.13
N GLY A 11 -28.22 4.43 6.67
CA GLY A 11 -28.58 3.99 5.31
C GLY A 11 -27.46 4.14 4.27
N TYR A 12 -26.26 4.61 4.65
CA TYR A 12 -25.13 4.80 3.74
C TYR A 12 -23.92 3.94 4.13
N ASN A 13 -23.51 3.03 3.25
CA ASN A 13 -22.38 2.12 3.50
C ASN A 13 -21.01 2.72 3.22
N SER A 14 -20.94 3.84 2.50
CA SER A 14 -19.67 4.40 2.00
C SER A 14 -19.03 5.42 2.92
N ASN A 15 -19.74 5.89 3.93
CA ASN A 15 -19.25 6.91 4.88
C ASN A 15 -18.75 6.30 6.19
N ASP A 16 -19.08 5.03 6.47
CA ASP A 16 -18.71 4.37 7.71
C ASP A 16 -17.23 4.02 7.77
N LEU A 17 -16.60 4.47 8.83
CA LEU A 17 -15.21 4.18 9.12
C LEU A 17 -15.11 2.92 9.98
N LEU A 18 -14.01 2.18 9.79
CA LEU A 18 -13.78 0.94 10.51
C LEU A 18 -13.60 1.21 12.00
N TRP A 19 -14.42 0.56 12.82
CA TRP A 19 -14.17 0.42 14.25
C TRP A 19 -13.26 -0.78 14.49
N VAL A 20 -12.27 -0.63 15.37
CA VAL A 20 -11.29 -1.66 15.70
C VAL A 20 -11.45 -2.08 17.15
N ALA A 21 -11.72 -3.37 17.38
CA ALA A 21 -11.92 -3.92 18.72
C ALA A 21 -10.71 -3.71 19.63
N ALA A 22 -10.97 -3.43 20.91
CA ALA A 22 -9.90 -3.31 21.90
C ALA A 22 -9.35 -4.69 22.31
N ASN A 23 -10.23 -5.68 22.42
CA ASN A 23 -9.88 -7.06 22.79
C ASN A 23 -10.81 -8.07 22.11
N GLN A 24 -10.46 -9.37 22.21
CA GLN A 24 -11.23 -10.43 21.55
C GLN A 24 -12.66 -10.59 22.08
N ASN A 25 -12.95 -10.05 23.27
CA ASN A 25 -14.27 -10.15 23.85
C ASN A 25 -15.25 -9.09 23.32
N ASP A 26 -14.76 -8.12 22.56
CA ASP A 26 -15.58 -7.03 22.03
C ASP A 26 -16.28 -7.40 20.73
N ILE A 27 -15.81 -8.42 20.02
CA ILE A 27 -16.30 -8.82 18.70
C ILE A 27 -16.45 -10.33 18.56
N VAL A 28 -17.27 -10.74 17.59
CA VAL A 28 -17.30 -12.11 17.06
C VAL A 28 -16.61 -12.10 15.70
N LEU A 29 -15.56 -12.90 15.56
CA LEU A 29 -14.83 -13.06 14.29
C LEU A 29 -15.31 -14.32 13.58
N ARG A 30 -15.63 -14.20 12.28
CA ARG A 30 -15.94 -15.32 11.39
C ARG A 30 -14.89 -15.39 10.29
N GLY A 31 -14.45 -16.59 9.92
CA GLY A 31 -13.48 -16.79 8.84
C GLY A 31 -12.06 -16.28 9.12
N THR A 32 -11.77 -15.86 10.36
CA THR A 32 -10.43 -15.47 10.82
C THR A 32 -10.30 -15.69 12.32
N THR A 33 -9.08 -15.65 12.83
CA THR A 33 -8.78 -15.78 14.26
C THR A 33 -8.46 -14.42 14.88
N TRP A 34 -8.57 -14.33 16.22
CA TRP A 34 -8.14 -13.14 16.93
C TRP A 34 -6.66 -12.82 16.68
N ALA A 35 -5.80 -13.84 16.63
CA ALA A 35 -4.37 -13.68 16.39
C ALA A 35 -4.08 -13.04 15.04
N GLU A 36 -4.76 -13.46 13.97
CA GLU A 36 -4.64 -12.85 12.63
C GLU A 36 -5.16 -11.42 12.61
N TYR A 37 -6.32 -11.18 13.23
CA TYR A 37 -6.90 -9.84 13.36
C TYR A 37 -5.99 -8.90 14.14
N ASP A 38 -5.44 -9.36 15.27
CA ASP A 38 -4.55 -8.56 16.12
C ASP A 38 -3.23 -8.23 15.40
N ALA A 39 -2.60 -9.23 14.77
CA ALA A 39 -1.39 -9.03 14.00
C ALA A 39 -1.60 -8.03 12.84
N TRP A 40 -2.72 -8.14 12.13
CA TRP A 40 -3.10 -7.21 11.07
C TRP A 40 -3.27 -5.78 11.61
N ALA A 41 -4.05 -5.59 12.66
CA ALA A 41 -4.30 -4.28 13.22
C ALA A 41 -3.03 -3.63 13.78
N ASN A 42 -2.13 -4.42 14.38
CA ASN A 42 -0.82 -3.96 14.85
C ASN A 42 0.09 -3.58 13.68
N SER A 43 0.10 -4.35 12.58
CA SER A 43 0.91 -4.06 11.38
C SER A 43 0.58 -2.71 10.74
N LEU A 44 -0.67 -2.27 10.88
CA LEU A 44 -1.16 -0.98 10.37
C LEU A 44 -1.16 0.14 11.42
N GLY A 45 -0.78 -0.15 12.67
CA GLY A 45 -0.80 0.81 13.77
C GLY A 45 -2.21 1.34 14.08
N LEU A 46 -3.24 0.48 13.93
CA LEU A 46 -4.62 0.88 14.17
C LEU A 46 -4.90 1.10 15.65
N LYS A 47 -5.66 2.13 15.95
CA LYS A 47 -6.07 2.42 17.32
C LYS A 47 -7.15 1.46 17.77
N ARG A 48 -6.94 0.85 18.92
CA ARG A 48 -7.85 -0.13 19.52
C ARG A 48 -9.00 0.54 20.26
N GLY A 49 -10.19 -0.04 20.19
CA GLY A 49 -11.40 0.47 20.86
C GLY A 49 -11.98 1.73 20.21
N GLU A 50 -11.45 2.16 19.07
CA GLU A 50 -11.84 3.42 18.43
C GLU A 50 -12.25 3.21 16.96
N ILE A 51 -13.09 4.13 16.48
CA ILE A 51 -13.33 4.29 15.04
C ILE A 51 -12.09 4.96 14.44
N GLN A 52 -11.55 4.37 13.38
CA GLN A 52 -10.37 4.88 12.72
C GLN A 52 -10.67 6.21 12.02
N LYS A 53 -9.78 7.19 12.19
CA LYS A 53 -9.95 8.49 11.53
C LYS A 53 -9.80 8.35 10.02
N ARG A 54 -10.55 9.16 9.27
CA ARG A 54 -10.40 9.26 7.82
C ARG A 54 -8.96 9.69 7.49
N ASN A 55 -8.37 9.06 6.47
CA ASN A 55 -6.99 9.34 6.03
C ASN A 55 -5.91 9.13 7.13
N SER A 56 -6.18 8.28 8.12
CA SER A 56 -5.19 7.94 9.16
C SER A 56 -4.04 7.08 8.64
N LEU A 57 -4.29 6.25 7.62
CA LEU A 57 -3.25 5.47 6.95
C LEU A 57 -2.62 6.29 5.83
N ARG A 58 -1.31 6.22 5.72
CA ARG A 58 -0.54 6.85 4.65
C ARG A 58 0.06 5.80 3.74
N ALA A 59 0.19 6.14 2.45
CA ALA A 59 0.94 5.33 1.52
C ALA A 59 2.40 5.20 1.97
N ARG A 60 3.04 4.11 1.60
CA ARG A 60 4.47 3.91 1.83
C ARG A 60 5.30 4.92 1.03
N TRP A 61 6.47 5.24 1.55
CA TRP A 61 7.45 6.03 0.83
C TRP A 61 7.95 5.26 -0.39
N ASN A 62 7.84 5.87 -1.55
CA ASN A 62 8.53 5.40 -2.75
C ASN A 62 9.93 6.00 -2.77
N ARG A 63 10.93 5.17 -3.02
CA ARG A 63 12.34 5.57 -3.09
C ARG A 63 12.91 5.08 -4.40
N SER A 64 13.51 5.97 -5.15
CA SER A 64 14.34 5.65 -6.32
C SER A 64 15.64 6.42 -6.23
N LEU A 65 16.68 5.89 -6.82
CA LEU A 65 17.95 6.55 -7.01
C LEU A 65 18.32 6.41 -8.48
N ASP A 66 18.53 7.51 -9.13
CA ASP A 66 18.95 7.56 -10.52
C ASP A 66 20.39 8.04 -10.60
N PHE A 67 21.15 7.47 -11.51
CA PHE A 67 22.51 7.87 -11.80
C PHE A 67 22.59 8.39 -13.23
N HIS A 68 23.22 9.54 -13.41
CA HIS A 68 23.45 10.14 -14.71
C HIS A 68 24.93 10.50 -14.84
N TYR A 69 25.51 10.18 -15.99
CA TYR A 69 26.88 10.52 -16.30
C TYR A 69 27.03 10.96 -17.76
N ASP A 70 27.64 12.14 -17.96
CA ASP A 70 27.98 12.68 -19.26
C ASP A 70 29.48 12.73 -19.43
N LEU A 71 29.94 12.30 -20.61
CA LEU A 71 31.32 12.35 -21.02
C LEU A 71 31.45 13.09 -22.36
N GLU A 72 32.18 14.21 -22.35
CA GLU A 72 32.57 14.86 -23.61
C GLU A 72 33.77 14.12 -24.21
N LEU A 73 33.64 13.67 -25.44
CA LEU A 73 34.70 13.00 -26.17
C LEU A 73 35.59 14.07 -26.86
N PRO A 74 36.92 13.96 -26.81
CA PRO A 74 37.87 14.95 -27.36
C PRO A 74 37.97 14.83 -28.89
N ILE A 75 36.84 14.97 -29.60
CA ILE A 75 36.81 14.91 -31.06
C ILE A 75 36.86 16.34 -31.60
N LYS A 76 37.93 16.71 -32.33
CA LYS A 76 38.15 18.10 -32.76
C LYS A 76 37.18 18.62 -33.81
N VAL A 77 36.57 17.76 -34.59
CA VAL A 77 35.73 18.15 -35.74
C VAL A 77 34.27 18.36 -35.35
N VAL A 78 33.79 17.58 -34.40
CA VAL A 78 32.36 17.58 -33.98
C VAL A 78 32.36 17.41 -32.46
N ARG A 79 31.62 18.30 -31.79
CA ARG A 79 31.43 18.15 -30.35
C ARG A 79 30.59 16.92 -30.09
N THR A 80 31.17 15.91 -29.48
CA THR A 80 30.53 14.61 -29.25
C THR A 80 30.41 14.39 -27.75
N GLN A 81 29.20 14.13 -27.28
CA GLN A 81 28.89 13.83 -25.90
C GLN A 81 28.24 12.44 -25.81
N LEU A 82 28.76 11.62 -24.91
CA LEU A 82 28.21 10.34 -24.53
C LEU A 82 27.48 10.51 -23.20
N SER A 83 26.24 10.09 -23.11
CA SER A 83 25.48 10.07 -21.87
C SER A 83 25.15 8.64 -21.46
N PHE A 84 25.14 8.39 -20.16
CA PHE A 84 24.82 7.12 -19.56
C PHE A 84 23.89 7.35 -18.36
N ASP A 85 22.68 6.76 -18.42
CA ASP A 85 21.70 6.85 -17.36
C ASP A 85 21.41 5.47 -16.79
N VAL A 86 21.37 5.38 -15.47
CA VAL A 86 20.81 4.24 -14.74
C VAL A 86 19.62 4.75 -13.95
N LEU A 87 18.42 4.38 -14.36
CA LEU A 87 17.20 4.73 -13.64
C LEU A 87 16.88 3.63 -12.62
N ASN A 88 16.45 4.02 -11.44
CA ASN A 88 16.14 3.15 -10.33
C ASN A 88 17.26 2.17 -9.95
N LEU A 89 18.44 2.71 -9.70
CA LEU A 89 19.65 1.96 -9.31
C LEU A 89 19.40 1.07 -8.07
N ILE A 90 18.50 1.48 -7.17
CA ILE A 90 18.15 0.67 -6.00
C ILE A 90 17.57 -0.68 -6.43
N ASN A 91 16.69 -0.69 -7.44
CA ASN A 91 16.08 -1.92 -7.95
C ASN A 91 17.06 -2.76 -8.79
N LEU A 92 18.07 -2.13 -9.40
CA LEU A 92 19.16 -2.85 -10.07
C LEU A 92 20.00 -3.68 -9.08
N ILE A 93 20.24 -3.12 -7.89
CA ILE A 93 21.03 -3.78 -6.83
C ILE A 93 20.21 -4.84 -6.09
N ASP A 94 18.94 -4.53 -5.82
CA ASP A 94 18.03 -5.40 -5.06
C ASP A 94 16.62 -5.27 -5.64
N SER A 95 16.14 -6.32 -6.31
CA SER A 95 14.85 -6.35 -7.00
C SER A 95 13.65 -6.17 -6.08
N ASP A 96 13.81 -6.45 -4.78
CA ASP A 96 12.76 -6.27 -3.77
C ASP A 96 12.71 -4.85 -3.23
N LYS A 97 13.68 -4.02 -3.61
CA LYS A 97 13.78 -2.60 -3.26
C LYS A 97 13.56 -1.70 -4.48
N GLY A 98 13.37 -0.42 -4.22
CA GLY A 98 13.08 0.53 -5.30
C GLY A 98 11.71 0.31 -5.95
N LEU A 99 10.81 -0.41 -5.29
CA LEU A 99 9.45 -0.64 -5.76
C LEU A 99 8.62 0.63 -5.64
N ILE A 100 7.97 1.00 -6.74
CA ILE A 100 6.98 2.10 -6.76
C ILE A 100 5.63 1.51 -6.40
N GLN A 101 5.23 1.74 -5.17
CA GLN A 101 3.98 1.23 -4.62
C GLN A 101 2.91 2.32 -4.60
N TYR A 102 1.67 1.91 -4.81
CA TYR A 102 0.51 2.79 -4.76
C TYR A 102 -0.69 2.06 -4.15
N VAL A 103 -1.68 2.81 -3.69
CA VAL A 103 -2.96 2.27 -3.25
C VAL A 103 -3.90 2.27 -4.46
N ALA A 104 -4.29 1.07 -4.91
CA ALA A 104 -5.10 0.93 -6.11
C ALA A 104 -6.51 1.53 -5.95
N ASN A 105 -7.06 1.46 -4.75
CA ASN A 105 -8.37 2.00 -4.40
C ASN A 105 -8.25 3.05 -3.29
N GLN A 106 -8.97 4.14 -3.40
CA GLN A 106 -9.01 5.17 -2.36
C GLN A 106 -9.61 4.66 -1.05
N THR A 107 -10.40 3.60 -1.13
CA THR A 107 -11.05 2.95 0.00
C THR A 107 -10.61 1.51 0.10
N PHE A 108 -10.28 1.08 1.30
CA PHE A 108 -9.92 -0.31 1.60
C PHE A 108 -10.83 -0.83 2.71
N THR A 109 -11.58 -1.88 2.42
CA THR A 109 -12.54 -2.52 3.31
C THR A 109 -12.09 -3.94 3.61
N PRO A 110 -11.25 -4.13 4.64
CA PRO A 110 -10.69 -5.46 4.95
C PRO A 110 -11.68 -6.38 5.64
N LEU A 111 -12.61 -5.80 6.41
CA LEU A 111 -13.62 -6.50 7.19
C LEU A 111 -15.00 -6.05 6.78
N ALA A 112 -15.92 -6.99 6.65
CA ALA A 112 -17.34 -6.74 6.52
C ALA A 112 -18.02 -6.92 7.90
N TYR A 113 -18.82 -5.94 8.29
CA TYR A 113 -19.72 -6.07 9.42
C TYR A 113 -20.93 -6.92 9.01
N ARG A 114 -21.29 -7.91 9.82
CA ARG A 114 -22.38 -8.88 9.56
C ARG A 114 -23.52 -8.76 10.55
N GLY A 115 -23.67 -7.61 11.21
CA GLY A 115 -24.70 -7.40 12.23
C GLY A 115 -24.24 -7.74 13.64
N ILE A 116 -25.19 -7.89 14.53
CA ILE A 116 -24.97 -8.21 15.95
C ILE A 116 -25.26 -9.68 16.19
N ASP A 117 -24.39 -10.34 16.92
CA ASP A 117 -24.60 -11.70 17.38
C ASP A 117 -25.71 -11.74 18.44
N ALA A 118 -26.79 -12.46 18.16
CA ALA A 118 -27.97 -12.50 19.03
C ALA A 118 -27.71 -13.11 20.42
N ALA A 119 -26.69 -13.99 20.52
CA ALA A 119 -26.36 -14.66 21.78
C ALA A 119 -25.49 -13.79 22.70
N THR A 120 -24.61 -12.97 22.12
CA THR A 120 -23.61 -12.22 22.88
C THR A 120 -23.80 -10.69 22.82
N GLY A 121 -24.63 -10.20 21.93
CA GLY A 121 -24.84 -8.77 21.69
C GLY A 121 -23.63 -8.07 21.06
N LYS A 122 -22.66 -8.82 20.53
CA LYS A 122 -21.41 -8.28 19.99
C LYS A 122 -21.48 -8.15 18.47
N PRO A 123 -20.76 -7.17 17.88
CA PRO A 123 -20.67 -7.04 16.44
C PRO A 123 -19.92 -8.24 15.83
N ILE A 124 -20.42 -8.72 14.70
CA ILE A 124 -19.81 -9.81 13.94
C ILE A 124 -19.00 -9.20 12.80
N TYR A 125 -17.72 -9.55 12.71
CA TYR A 125 -16.85 -9.17 11.61
C TYR A 125 -16.31 -10.40 10.87
N GLU A 126 -16.19 -10.26 9.57
CA GLU A 126 -15.68 -11.28 8.66
C GLU A 126 -14.72 -10.65 7.65
N PRO A 127 -13.57 -11.29 7.30
CA PRO A 127 -12.72 -10.80 6.22
C PRO A 127 -13.53 -10.69 4.92
N ASN A 128 -13.44 -9.52 4.28
CA ASN A 128 -14.23 -9.22 3.08
C ASN A 128 -13.77 -10.05 1.86
N PHE A 129 -12.52 -10.54 1.89
CA PHE A 129 -11.96 -11.42 0.87
C PHE A 129 -10.82 -12.25 1.46
N SER A 130 -10.45 -13.34 0.79
CA SER A 130 -9.35 -14.21 1.24
C SER A 130 -8.04 -13.43 1.38
N GLY A 131 -7.45 -13.47 2.56
CA GLY A 131 -6.21 -12.75 2.88
C GLY A 131 -6.39 -11.25 3.07
N ALA A 132 -7.61 -10.74 3.30
CA ALA A 132 -7.88 -9.32 3.56
C ALA A 132 -7.07 -8.76 4.72
N LEU A 133 -6.76 -9.59 5.72
CA LEU A 133 -5.97 -9.23 6.90
C LEU A 133 -4.48 -9.55 6.77
N LYS A 134 -4.01 -9.89 5.57
CA LYS A 134 -2.58 -10.11 5.33
C LYS A 134 -1.89 -8.81 4.95
N GLY A 135 -1.02 -8.35 5.83
CA GLY A 135 0.01 -7.32 5.64
C GLY A 135 -0.31 -6.21 4.64
N ASP A 136 0.34 -6.24 3.50
CA ASP A 136 0.40 -5.15 2.52
C ASP A 136 -0.65 -5.19 1.42
N ARG A 137 -1.76 -5.89 1.63
CA ARG A 137 -2.81 -6.07 0.61
C ARG A 137 -3.42 -4.77 0.06
N GLN A 138 -3.34 -3.69 0.81
CA GLN A 138 -3.78 -2.37 0.35
C GLN A 138 -2.83 -1.73 -0.68
N TYR A 139 -1.61 -2.26 -0.84
CA TYR A 139 -0.63 -1.73 -1.78
C TYR A 139 -0.50 -2.60 -3.02
N SER A 140 -0.34 -1.96 -4.15
CA SER A 140 0.03 -2.57 -5.42
C SER A 140 1.36 -2.00 -5.89
N ALA A 141 2.24 -2.83 -6.43
CA ALA A 141 3.46 -2.36 -7.07
C ALA A 141 3.20 -2.05 -8.56
N ASN A 142 3.71 -0.92 -9.02
CA ASN A 142 3.77 -0.64 -10.46
C ASN A 142 5.05 -1.28 -11.01
N ASP A 143 4.90 -2.44 -11.64
CA ASP A 143 6.02 -3.22 -12.14
C ASP A 143 6.88 -2.44 -13.15
N LEU A 144 6.28 -1.79 -14.14
CA LEU A 144 7.02 -1.02 -15.15
C LEU A 144 7.81 0.15 -14.55
N ARG A 145 7.22 0.88 -13.59
CA ARG A 145 7.89 2.00 -12.94
C ARG A 145 8.93 1.56 -11.92
N SER A 146 8.82 0.34 -11.43
CA SER A 146 9.76 -0.22 -10.46
C SER A 146 11.01 -0.80 -11.10
N ARG A 147 10.95 -1.18 -12.39
CA ARG A 147 12.09 -1.78 -13.08
C ARG A 147 13.20 -0.75 -13.29
N TRP A 148 14.43 -1.18 -13.06
CA TRP A 148 15.59 -0.41 -13.46
C TRP A 148 15.69 -0.33 -15.00
N GLN A 149 16.28 0.74 -15.48
CA GLN A 149 16.51 0.98 -16.91
C GLN A 149 17.91 1.53 -17.13
N LEU A 150 18.54 1.10 -18.20
CA LEU A 150 19.76 1.69 -18.73
C LEU A 150 19.43 2.46 -20.00
N LYS A 151 19.98 3.68 -20.12
CA LYS A 151 19.91 4.49 -21.33
C LYS A 151 21.33 4.91 -21.72
N PHE A 152 21.61 4.79 -22.99
CA PHE A 152 22.81 5.32 -23.61
C PHE A 152 22.41 6.38 -24.62
N GLY A 153 23.03 7.53 -24.54
CA GLY A 153 22.82 8.62 -25.48
C GLY A 153 24.13 9.02 -26.14
N LEU A 154 24.08 9.32 -27.44
CA LEU A 154 25.18 9.91 -28.18
C LEU A 154 24.68 11.20 -28.85
N ARG A 155 25.29 12.32 -28.52
CA ARG A 155 24.91 13.64 -29.05
C ARG A 155 26.06 14.23 -29.85
N PHE A 156 25.74 14.65 -31.06
CA PHE A 156 26.64 15.41 -31.93
C PHE A 156 26.16 16.85 -32.03
N SER A 157 27.10 17.81 -31.93
CA SER A 157 26.85 19.24 -32.13
C SER A 157 27.86 19.77 -33.13
N PHE A 158 27.35 20.38 -34.20
CA PHE A 158 28.14 20.97 -35.29
C PHE A 158 28.28 22.48 -35.13
#